data_8a5c1cd8a00a0fbfa7bf734d219513e2
#
_entry.id   8a5c1cd8a00a0fbfa7bf734d219513e2
#
_cell.length_a   1.000
_cell.length_b   1.000
_cell.length_c   1.000
_cell.angle_alpha   90.00
_cell.angle_beta   90.00
_cell.angle_gamma   90.00
#
_symmetry.space_group_name_H-M   'P 1'
#
loop_
_entity.id
_entity.type
_entity.pdbx_description
1 polymer ?
#
loop_
_entity_poly.entity_id
_entity_poly.type
_entity_poly.pdbx_seq_one_letter_code
_entity_poly.pdbx_strand_id
1 'polypeptide(L)'
;GVTWTQVAQYIVLIIAYLLPVFWISNNIGAGFFPHFMLADEVARIGELEQQFGFVKNSAADLATVPKGLAGITKAHSEVNATPWAFISLALAMMMGTASLPHVMMRFFTTPSVKAARKSVGWSVFFIFLLYSSAPMLATLSKLALIDPNLPTGIIGKSIAEVQAIDWYQNWNQANLMFVSDFNGNGTVELNEFFMGGKAVVLATPEIAGLPYVISGLVAAGGLAAAMSTADGLILAIANAISHDVYYKMVDPKAETAKRLVVARVLLVIIGFAGATIAAMEIQGILGSVIWAFDFAMSGLFWPLVLGVWWKRANKEGAIAGMVLGLVSGFAYLVWVRSGGSGFLGCLLYTSPSPRD
;
A
#
# COMPACT_ATOMS: atom_id res chain seq x y z
N GLY A 1 -24.42 -8.76 5.45
CA GLY A 1 -23.25 -9.62 5.24
C GLY A 1 -21.96 -8.82 5.17
N VAL A 2 -21.49 -8.49 4.00
CA VAL A 2 -20.15 -7.92 3.75
C VAL A 2 -19.83 -6.67 4.60
N THR A 3 -20.76 -5.78 4.84
CA THR A 3 -20.53 -4.56 5.63
C THR A 3 -20.11 -4.86 7.07
N TRP A 4 -20.77 -5.80 7.75
CA TRP A 4 -20.43 -6.17 9.12
C TRP A 4 -19.10 -6.91 9.21
N THR A 5 -18.80 -7.77 8.24
CA THR A 5 -17.51 -8.44 8.13
C THR A 5 -16.38 -7.42 8.02
N GLN A 6 -16.55 -6.40 7.19
CA GLN A 6 -15.54 -5.35 7.01
C GLN A 6 -15.42 -4.43 8.22
N VAL A 7 -16.48 -4.20 8.98
CA VAL A 7 -16.39 -3.48 10.27
C VAL A 7 -15.52 -4.27 11.25
N ALA A 8 -15.75 -5.58 11.37
CA ALA A 8 -14.94 -6.44 12.23
C ALA A 8 -13.46 -6.47 11.77
N GLN A 9 -13.23 -6.63 10.47
CA GLN A 9 -11.89 -6.59 9.88
C GLN A 9 -11.19 -5.26 10.15
N TYR A 10 -11.90 -4.13 10.04
CA TYR A 10 -11.33 -2.82 10.30
C TYR A 10 -10.97 -2.62 11.78
N ILE A 11 -11.79 -3.12 12.72
CA ILE A 11 -11.48 -3.06 14.15
C ILE A 11 -10.19 -3.83 14.45
N VAL A 12 -10.05 -5.04 13.92
CA VAL A 12 -8.82 -5.84 14.07
C VAL A 12 -7.63 -5.13 13.46
N LEU A 13 -7.77 -4.62 12.24
CA LEU A 13 -6.72 -3.90 11.52
C LEU A 13 -6.21 -2.68 12.30
N ILE A 14 -7.12 -1.81 12.77
CA ILE A 14 -6.70 -0.56 13.41
C ILE A 14 -6.00 -0.81 14.75
N ILE A 15 -6.48 -1.78 15.54
CA ILE A 15 -5.82 -2.17 16.78
C ILE A 15 -4.46 -2.78 16.49
N ALA A 16 -4.40 -3.73 15.54
CA ALA A 16 -3.17 -4.40 15.13
C ALA A 16 -2.10 -3.43 14.62
N TYR A 17 -2.51 -2.37 13.95
CA TYR A 17 -1.59 -1.38 13.39
C TYR A 17 -1.14 -0.33 14.41
N LEU A 18 -2.07 0.23 15.19
CA LEU A 18 -1.76 1.31 16.13
C LEU A 18 -1.04 0.82 17.39
N LEU A 19 -1.38 -0.37 17.89
CA LEU A 19 -0.83 -0.88 19.13
C LEU A 19 0.70 -1.00 19.10
N PRO A 20 1.35 -1.59 18.07
CA PRO A 20 2.79 -1.60 17.95
C PRO A 20 3.41 -0.21 17.90
N VAL A 21 2.79 0.72 17.18
CA VAL A 21 3.30 2.10 17.03
C VAL A 21 3.40 2.79 18.40
N PHE A 22 2.33 2.73 19.18
CA PHE A 22 2.32 3.32 20.53
C PHE A 22 3.28 2.59 21.49
N TRP A 23 3.32 1.27 21.40
CA TRP A 23 4.18 0.46 22.28
C TRP A 23 5.67 0.72 22.02
N ILE A 24 6.07 0.66 20.76
CA ILE A 24 7.46 0.92 20.36
C ILE A 24 7.86 2.34 20.72
N SER A 25 7.01 3.33 20.43
CA SER A 25 7.26 4.73 20.78
C SER A 25 7.52 4.93 22.26
N ASN A 26 6.73 4.26 23.10
CA ASN A 26 6.92 4.32 24.55
C ASN A 26 8.22 3.63 24.99
N ASN A 27 8.56 2.49 24.40
CA ASN A 27 9.77 1.74 24.75
C ASN A 27 11.07 2.44 24.36
N ILE A 28 11.08 3.20 23.27
CA ILE A 28 12.26 3.96 22.85
C ILE A 28 12.36 5.35 23.48
N GLY A 29 11.40 5.71 24.32
CA GLY A 29 11.36 7.00 25.02
C GLY A 29 10.79 8.16 24.22
N ALA A 30 10.21 7.90 23.02
CA ALA A 30 9.56 8.91 22.19
C ALA A 30 8.17 9.36 22.70
N GLY A 31 7.72 8.82 23.83
CA GLY A 31 6.44 9.18 24.45
C GLY A 31 5.25 8.40 23.90
N PHE A 32 4.09 8.57 24.55
CA PHE A 32 2.89 7.81 24.21
C PHE A 32 2.25 8.21 22.89
N PHE A 33 2.38 9.49 22.48
CA PHE A 33 1.84 10.00 21.21
C PHE A 33 2.97 10.30 20.21
N PRO A 34 3.41 9.31 19.44
CA PRO A 34 4.56 9.44 18.55
C PRO A 34 4.38 10.50 17.46
N HIS A 35 3.12 10.84 17.11
CA HIS A 35 2.81 11.83 16.09
C HIS A 35 3.42 13.21 16.36
N PHE A 36 3.58 13.60 17.62
CA PHE A 36 4.19 14.88 18.01
C PHE A 36 5.72 14.82 18.02
N MET A 37 6.30 13.62 18.10
CA MET A 37 7.75 13.41 18.20
C MET A 37 8.39 13.00 16.87
N LEU A 38 7.58 12.89 15.79
CA LEU A 38 8.07 12.41 14.50
C LEU A 38 9.28 13.22 13.99
N ALA A 39 9.23 14.53 14.13
CA ALA A 39 10.30 15.41 13.64
C ALA A 39 11.62 15.15 14.38
N ASP A 40 11.54 14.98 15.71
CA ASP A 40 12.70 14.74 16.55
C ASP A 40 13.32 13.36 16.27
N GLU A 41 12.49 12.32 16.10
CA GLU A 41 12.96 10.97 15.79
C GLU A 41 13.55 10.87 14.36
N VAL A 42 13.00 11.61 13.40
CA VAL A 42 13.60 11.71 12.06
C VAL A 42 14.93 12.45 12.11
N ALA A 43 15.05 13.51 12.93
CA ALA A 43 16.32 14.19 13.14
C ALA A 43 17.36 13.27 13.77
N ARG A 44 16.98 12.50 14.80
CA ARG A 44 17.84 11.47 15.45
C ARG A 44 18.34 10.42 14.46
N ILE A 45 17.48 9.93 13.56
CA ILE A 45 17.90 9.03 12.48
C ILE A 45 18.96 9.72 11.59
N GLY A 46 18.75 10.99 11.24
CA GLY A 46 19.68 11.74 10.42
C GLY A 46 21.04 11.91 11.08
N GLU A 47 21.10 12.11 12.39
CA GLU A 47 22.35 12.18 13.17
C GLU A 47 23.06 10.82 13.22
N LEU A 48 22.32 9.74 13.45
CA LEU A 48 22.86 8.38 13.43
C LEU A 48 23.40 8.00 12.05
N GLU A 49 22.68 8.34 10.97
CA GLU A 49 23.17 8.11 9.61
C GLU A 49 24.50 8.85 9.34
N GLN A 50 24.63 10.08 9.81
CA GLN A 50 25.88 10.83 9.71
C GLN A 50 27.01 10.21 10.55
N GLN A 51 26.70 9.76 11.76
CA GLN A 51 27.65 9.11 12.66
C GLN A 51 28.18 7.80 12.05
N PHE A 52 27.35 7.04 11.36
CA PHE A 52 27.73 5.83 10.63
C PHE A 52 28.35 6.10 9.24
N GLY A 53 28.73 7.34 8.95
CA GLY A 53 29.40 7.70 7.70
C GLY A 53 28.49 7.77 6.47
N PHE A 54 27.17 7.69 6.66
CA PHE A 54 26.23 7.88 5.57
C PHE A 54 26.09 9.37 5.26
N VAL A 55 26.99 9.88 4.47
CA VAL A 55 26.94 11.24 3.95
C VAL A 55 25.83 11.28 2.88
N LYS A 56 24.96 12.30 2.93
CA LYS A 56 24.01 12.61 1.85
C LYS A 56 24.76 13.02 0.59
N ASN A 57 25.38 12.07 -0.08
CA ASN A 57 26.06 12.33 -1.33
C ASN A 57 25.03 12.44 -2.45
N SER A 58 25.40 13.16 -3.51
CA SER A 58 24.54 13.50 -4.64
C SER A 58 23.84 12.27 -5.24
N ALA A 59 22.79 12.48 -5.99
CA ALA A 59 22.01 11.43 -6.67
C ALA A 59 22.86 10.47 -7.54
N ALA A 60 24.08 10.86 -7.90
CA ALA A 60 25.04 10.05 -8.67
C ALA A 60 25.67 8.92 -7.83
N ASP A 61 25.96 9.15 -6.55
CA ASP A 61 26.57 8.14 -5.68
C ASP A 61 25.56 7.08 -5.23
N LEU A 62 24.27 7.43 -5.19
CA LEU A 62 23.19 6.51 -4.83
C LEU A 62 22.86 5.48 -5.92
N ALA A 63 23.34 5.67 -7.15
CA ALA A 63 23.12 4.74 -8.25
C ALA A 63 24.05 3.51 -8.23
N THR A 64 25.15 3.60 -7.51
CA THR A 64 26.22 2.58 -7.50
C THR A 64 26.36 1.81 -6.18
N VAL A 65 25.73 2.29 -5.09
CA VAL A 65 25.81 1.65 -3.77
C VAL A 65 24.45 1.03 -3.45
N PRO A 66 24.39 -0.25 -3.06
CA PRO A 66 23.17 -0.87 -2.56
C PRO A 66 22.60 -0.07 -1.39
N LYS A 67 21.29 0.16 -1.41
CA LYS A 67 20.67 1.18 -0.54
C LYS A 67 20.43 0.71 0.90
N GLY A 68 20.43 -0.59 1.16
CA GLY A 68 20.23 -1.13 2.49
C GLY A 68 19.10 -0.42 3.26
N LEU A 69 19.34 -0.14 4.54
CA LEU A 69 18.45 0.69 5.39
C LEU A 69 18.52 2.18 5.07
N ALA A 70 19.53 2.61 4.28
CA ALA A 70 19.71 3.99 3.92
C ALA A 70 18.55 4.47 3.04
N GLY A 71 17.92 5.57 3.43
CA GLY A 71 16.91 6.22 2.63
C GLY A 71 15.45 5.78 2.87
N ILE A 72 15.17 4.84 3.77
CA ILE A 72 13.78 4.44 4.12
C ILE A 72 12.94 5.64 4.60
N THR A 73 13.56 6.64 5.20
CA THR A 73 12.88 7.84 5.70
C THR A 73 12.86 9.03 4.73
N LYS A 74 13.29 8.85 3.49
CA LYS A 74 13.20 9.96 2.51
C LYS A 74 11.74 10.26 2.20
N ALA A 75 11.37 11.54 2.33
CA ALA A 75 10.04 12.03 2.02
C ALA A 75 9.62 11.81 0.56
N HIS A 76 10.60 11.77 -0.32
CA HIS A 76 10.43 11.49 -1.74
C HIS A 76 11.19 10.21 -2.07
N SER A 77 10.46 9.16 -2.40
CA SER A 77 11.05 7.96 -2.98
C SER A 77 11.66 8.31 -4.35
N GLU A 78 12.55 7.48 -4.85
CA GLU A 78 13.11 7.63 -6.20
C GLU A 78 12.05 7.71 -7.30
N VAL A 79 10.90 7.11 -7.03
CA VAL A 79 9.71 7.16 -7.89
C VAL A 79 9.15 8.56 -8.04
N ASN A 80 9.27 9.40 -7.02
CA ASN A 80 8.76 10.76 -6.99
C ASN A 80 9.89 11.78 -7.00
N ALA A 81 10.87 11.57 -7.88
CA ALA A 81 12.07 12.41 -7.98
C ALA A 81 11.78 13.89 -8.27
N THR A 82 10.59 14.21 -8.79
CA THR A 82 10.19 15.58 -9.11
C THR A 82 8.91 15.98 -8.39
N PRO A 83 8.72 17.28 -8.05
CA PRO A 83 7.46 17.77 -7.49
C PRO A 83 6.23 17.44 -8.36
N TRP A 84 6.39 17.45 -9.67
CA TRP A 84 5.33 17.14 -10.63
C TRP A 84 4.91 15.67 -10.57
N ALA A 85 5.86 14.75 -10.44
CA ALA A 85 5.57 13.33 -10.27
C ALA A 85 4.78 13.08 -8.97
N PHE A 86 5.13 13.77 -7.89
CA PHE A 86 4.41 13.70 -6.62
C PHE A 86 2.98 14.24 -6.73
N ILE A 87 2.79 15.42 -7.34
CA ILE A 87 1.46 16.01 -7.55
C ILE A 87 0.61 15.11 -8.44
N SER A 88 1.18 14.58 -9.52
CA SER A 88 0.48 13.67 -10.44
C SER A 88 0.03 12.40 -9.73
N LEU A 89 0.88 11.80 -8.90
CA LEU A 89 0.53 10.64 -8.09
C LEU A 89 -0.59 10.97 -7.10
N ALA A 90 -0.48 12.10 -6.39
CA ALA A 90 -1.51 12.53 -5.44
C ALA A 90 -2.87 12.71 -6.15
N LEU A 91 -2.90 13.38 -7.31
CA LEU A 91 -4.11 13.55 -8.10
C LEU A 91 -4.66 12.22 -8.61
N ALA A 92 -3.82 11.31 -9.10
CA ALA A 92 -4.23 9.99 -9.55
C ALA A 92 -4.86 9.18 -8.41
N MET A 93 -4.25 9.19 -7.23
CA MET A 93 -4.79 8.52 -6.04
C MET A 93 -6.10 9.14 -5.57
N MET A 94 -6.22 10.47 -5.57
CA MET A 94 -7.46 11.16 -5.17
C MET A 94 -8.61 10.87 -6.15
N MET A 95 -8.39 11.06 -7.45
CA MET A 95 -9.39 10.86 -8.49
C MET A 95 -9.74 9.37 -8.65
N GLY A 96 -8.73 8.49 -8.56
CA GLY A 96 -8.91 7.06 -8.58
C GLY A 96 -9.77 6.57 -7.42
N THR A 97 -9.46 7.00 -6.18
CA THR A 97 -10.26 6.65 -4.99
C THR A 97 -11.72 7.10 -5.14
N ALA A 98 -11.95 8.31 -5.67
CA ALA A 98 -13.29 8.85 -5.84
C ALA A 98 -14.13 8.08 -6.87
N SER A 99 -13.50 7.33 -7.77
CA SER A 99 -14.16 6.60 -8.86
C SER A 99 -14.18 5.08 -8.69
N LEU A 100 -13.60 4.53 -7.61
CA LEU A 100 -13.59 3.09 -7.37
C LEU A 100 -15.00 2.52 -7.15
N PRO A 101 -15.45 1.55 -7.98
CA PRO A 101 -16.82 1.03 -7.93
C PRO A 101 -17.19 0.43 -6.57
N HIS A 102 -16.30 -0.31 -5.94
CA HIS A 102 -16.54 -0.93 -4.64
C HIS A 102 -16.67 0.09 -3.49
N VAL A 103 -16.11 1.29 -3.62
CA VAL A 103 -16.31 2.41 -2.69
C VAL A 103 -17.67 3.05 -2.94
N MET A 104 -18.00 3.30 -4.21
CA MET A 104 -19.25 3.95 -4.61
C MET A 104 -20.48 3.15 -4.22
N MET A 105 -20.44 1.83 -4.31
CA MET A 105 -21.55 0.95 -3.89
C MET A 105 -22.00 1.18 -2.43
N ARG A 106 -21.11 1.67 -1.56
CA ARG A 106 -21.41 1.88 -0.13
C ARG A 106 -22.40 3.00 0.10
N PHE A 107 -22.40 4.01 -0.75
CA PHE A 107 -23.35 5.12 -0.62
C PHE A 107 -24.80 4.69 -0.86
N PHE A 108 -25.01 3.66 -1.70
CA PHE A 108 -26.35 3.10 -1.93
C PHE A 108 -26.89 2.29 -0.75
N THR A 109 -26.04 1.88 0.19
CA THR A 109 -26.47 1.14 1.39
C THR A 109 -26.80 2.04 2.58
N THR A 110 -26.62 3.36 2.45
CA THR A 110 -26.91 4.31 3.53
C THR A 110 -28.40 4.71 3.53
N PRO A 111 -29.01 4.87 4.72
CA PRO A 111 -30.45 5.13 4.81
C PRO A 111 -30.85 6.55 4.38
N SER A 112 -29.91 7.50 4.33
CA SER A 112 -30.17 8.88 3.95
C SER A 112 -28.90 9.61 3.52
N VAL A 113 -29.05 10.73 2.78
CA VAL A 113 -27.96 11.63 2.39
C VAL A 113 -27.22 12.19 3.61
N LYS A 114 -27.96 12.50 4.69
CA LYS A 114 -27.37 12.98 5.94
C LYS A 114 -26.49 11.90 6.58
N ALA A 115 -26.94 10.65 6.59
CA ALA A 115 -26.16 9.51 7.08
C ALA A 115 -24.91 9.29 6.21
N ALA A 116 -25.05 9.37 4.88
CA ALA A 116 -23.91 9.27 3.96
C ALA A 116 -22.84 10.34 4.24
N ARG A 117 -23.23 11.61 4.38
CA ARG A 117 -22.28 12.71 4.72
C ARG A 117 -21.61 12.50 6.06
N LYS A 118 -22.35 12.04 7.09
CA LYS A 118 -21.77 11.73 8.40
C LYS A 118 -20.77 10.57 8.33
N SER A 119 -21.07 9.53 7.54
CA SER A 119 -20.17 8.38 7.36
C SER A 119 -18.86 8.79 6.68
N VAL A 120 -18.91 9.69 5.68
CA VAL A 120 -17.70 10.25 5.05
C VAL A 120 -16.81 10.96 6.08
N GLY A 121 -17.38 11.79 6.95
CA GLY A 121 -16.62 12.49 8.01
C GLY A 121 -15.90 11.51 8.94
N TRP A 122 -16.58 10.47 9.40
CA TRP A 122 -15.95 9.42 10.21
C TRP A 122 -14.88 8.62 9.43
N SER A 123 -15.14 8.33 8.16
CA SER A 123 -14.18 7.64 7.31
C SER A 123 -12.88 8.44 7.17
N VAL A 124 -12.99 9.75 6.92
CA VAL A 124 -11.83 10.64 6.83
C VAL A 124 -11.03 10.66 8.14
N PHE A 125 -11.72 10.73 9.29
CA PHE A 125 -11.07 10.67 10.60
C PHE A 125 -10.26 9.38 10.80
N PHE A 126 -10.87 8.23 10.54
CA PHE A 126 -10.20 6.94 10.72
C PHE A 126 -9.08 6.70 9.69
N ILE A 127 -9.26 7.19 8.45
CA ILE A 127 -8.22 7.16 7.44
C ILE A 127 -7.03 8.02 7.87
N PHE A 128 -7.29 9.24 8.34
CA PHE A 128 -6.24 10.14 8.85
C PHE A 128 -5.46 9.49 10.00
N LEU A 129 -6.15 8.88 10.96
CA LEU A 129 -5.53 8.20 12.10
C LEU A 129 -4.59 7.09 11.65
N LEU A 130 -5.01 6.26 10.69
CA LEU A 130 -4.19 5.16 10.18
C LEU A 130 -3.01 5.67 9.34
N TYR A 131 -3.26 6.58 8.39
CA TYR A 131 -2.22 7.06 7.49
C TYR A 131 -1.20 7.97 8.17
N SER A 132 -1.58 8.73 9.19
CA SER A 132 -0.62 9.52 9.99
C SER A 132 0.31 8.62 10.81
N SER A 133 -0.12 7.42 11.14
CA SER A 133 0.70 6.44 11.88
C SER A 133 1.69 5.67 10.99
N ALA A 134 1.49 5.64 9.67
CA ALA A 134 2.36 4.92 8.74
C ALA A 134 3.81 5.46 8.74
N PRO A 135 4.07 6.78 8.59
CA PRO A 135 5.42 7.32 8.69
C PRO A 135 6.03 7.10 10.06
N MET A 136 5.21 7.09 11.12
CA MET A 136 5.69 6.76 12.47
C MET A 136 6.23 5.35 12.55
N LEU A 137 5.46 4.37 12.05
CA LEU A 137 5.89 2.98 12.07
C LEU A 137 7.20 2.80 11.29
N ALA A 138 7.33 3.42 10.13
CA ALA A 138 8.55 3.36 9.32
C ALA A 138 9.76 3.97 10.06
N THR A 139 9.58 5.13 10.68
CA THR A 139 10.61 5.81 11.46
C THR A 139 11.03 4.99 12.66
N LEU A 140 10.07 4.50 13.45
CA LEU A 140 10.33 3.70 14.65
C LEU A 140 10.99 2.35 14.30
N SER A 141 10.57 1.69 13.21
CA SER A 141 11.21 0.46 12.71
C SER A 141 12.66 0.69 12.36
N LYS A 142 12.96 1.77 11.64
CA LYS A 142 14.32 2.11 11.27
C LYS A 142 15.16 2.43 12.50
N LEU A 143 14.63 3.25 13.41
CA LEU A 143 15.32 3.61 14.64
C LEU A 143 15.65 2.39 15.50
N ALA A 144 14.71 1.45 15.63
CA ALA A 144 14.92 0.20 16.36
C ALA A 144 16.07 -0.64 15.79
N LEU A 145 16.36 -0.53 14.50
CA LEU A 145 17.44 -1.27 13.85
C LEU A 145 18.78 -0.54 13.91
N ILE A 146 18.79 0.80 13.77
CA ILE A 146 20.02 1.56 13.59
C ILE A 146 20.60 2.13 14.89
N ASP A 147 19.79 2.32 15.93
CA ASP A 147 20.28 2.94 17.16
C ASP A 147 21.04 1.94 18.01
N PRO A 148 22.38 2.13 18.21
CA PRO A 148 23.20 1.22 19.00
C PRO A 148 22.87 1.27 20.51
N ASN A 149 22.18 2.31 20.96
CA ASN A 149 21.75 2.43 22.37
C ASN A 149 20.50 1.59 22.67
N LEU A 150 19.80 1.12 21.63
CA LEU A 150 18.67 0.23 21.78
C LEU A 150 19.15 -1.24 21.76
N PRO A 151 18.55 -2.11 22.58
CA PRO A 151 18.93 -3.53 22.61
C PRO A 151 18.66 -4.23 21.27
N THR A 152 17.78 -3.66 20.47
CA THR A 152 17.35 -4.16 19.16
C THR A 152 18.27 -3.70 18.03
N GLY A 153 19.13 -2.69 18.25
CA GLY A 153 20.04 -2.17 17.24
C GLY A 153 20.98 -3.24 16.68
N ILE A 154 21.12 -3.31 15.37
CA ILE A 154 21.94 -4.31 14.67
C ILE A 154 23.16 -3.71 14.00
N ILE A 155 23.18 -2.40 13.75
CA ILE A 155 24.31 -1.74 13.09
C ILE A 155 25.54 -1.76 14.00
N GLY A 156 26.66 -2.17 13.44
CA GLY A 156 27.91 -2.36 14.18
C GLY A 156 28.07 -3.73 14.85
N LYS A 157 27.04 -4.59 14.87
CA LYS A 157 27.17 -5.99 15.34
C LYS A 157 27.85 -6.85 14.28
N SER A 158 28.45 -7.97 14.68
CA SER A 158 28.97 -8.94 13.74
C SER A 158 27.85 -9.57 12.90
N ILE A 159 28.13 -9.91 11.66
CA ILE A 159 27.17 -10.57 10.77
C ILE A 159 26.67 -11.89 11.39
N ALA A 160 27.59 -12.64 12.03
CA ALA A 160 27.23 -13.90 12.69
C ALA A 160 26.24 -13.69 13.86
N GLU A 161 26.39 -12.63 14.65
CA GLU A 161 25.43 -12.28 15.72
C GLU A 161 24.05 -11.93 15.13
N VAL A 162 24.00 -11.14 14.06
CA VAL A 162 22.73 -10.77 13.42
C VAL A 162 22.05 -11.98 12.79
N GLN A 163 22.82 -12.86 12.14
CA GLN A 163 22.30 -14.10 11.57
C GLN A 163 21.80 -15.10 12.62
N ALA A 164 22.26 -15.01 13.87
CA ALA A 164 21.80 -15.85 14.96
C ALA A 164 20.48 -15.36 15.58
N ILE A 165 19.98 -14.18 15.24
CA ILE A 165 18.74 -13.62 15.75
C ILE A 165 17.55 -14.38 15.13
N ASP A 166 16.63 -14.89 15.97
CA ASP A 166 15.48 -15.68 15.51
C ASP A 166 14.59 -14.96 14.50
N TRP A 167 14.25 -13.69 14.76
CA TRP A 167 13.42 -12.94 13.83
C TRP A 167 14.13 -12.71 12.49
N TYR A 168 15.44 -12.49 12.49
CA TYR A 168 16.19 -12.34 11.24
C TYR A 168 16.15 -13.63 10.43
N GLN A 169 16.37 -14.79 11.04
CA GLN A 169 16.33 -16.08 10.35
C GLN A 169 14.98 -16.33 9.68
N ASN A 170 13.89 -16.06 10.39
CA ASN A 170 12.53 -16.24 9.86
C ASN A 170 12.29 -15.38 8.61
N TRP A 171 12.66 -14.10 8.66
CA TRP A 171 12.46 -13.17 7.55
C TRP A 171 13.47 -13.37 6.41
N ASN A 172 14.66 -13.87 6.71
CA ASN A 172 15.67 -14.25 5.72
C ASN A 172 15.22 -15.49 4.93
N GLN A 173 14.67 -16.51 5.57
CA GLN A 173 14.09 -17.69 4.91
C GLN A 173 12.96 -17.31 3.95
N ALA A 174 12.22 -16.26 4.26
CA ALA A 174 11.18 -15.72 3.38
C ALA A 174 11.73 -14.83 2.24
N ASN A 175 13.06 -14.66 2.13
CA ASN A 175 13.73 -13.75 1.20
C ASN A 175 13.26 -12.28 1.32
N LEU A 176 12.88 -11.87 2.52
CA LEU A 176 12.40 -10.51 2.80
C LEU A 176 13.43 -9.66 3.55
N MET A 177 14.44 -10.29 4.13
CA MET A 177 15.57 -9.63 4.78
C MET A 177 16.87 -10.38 4.48
N PHE A 178 17.95 -9.64 4.26
CA PHE A 178 19.29 -10.21 4.10
C PHE A 178 20.37 -9.20 4.46
N VAL A 179 21.54 -9.73 4.86
CA VAL A 179 22.77 -8.98 5.08
C VAL A 179 23.77 -9.40 4.02
N SER A 180 24.49 -8.41 3.48
CA SER A 180 25.53 -8.63 2.49
C SER A 180 26.77 -7.84 2.91
N ASP A 181 27.85 -8.55 3.21
CA ASP A 181 29.14 -7.94 3.57
C ASP A 181 29.87 -7.51 2.29
N PHE A 182 29.82 -6.22 1.96
CA PHE A 182 30.45 -5.70 0.74
C PHE A 182 31.91 -5.35 0.91
N ASN A 183 32.32 -5.01 2.12
CA ASN A 183 33.71 -4.58 2.40
C ASN A 183 34.56 -5.66 3.08
N GLY A 184 33.96 -6.80 3.47
CA GLY A 184 34.65 -7.93 4.08
C GLY A 184 35.10 -7.68 5.53
N ASN A 185 34.48 -6.69 6.23
CA ASN A 185 34.83 -6.37 7.61
C ASN A 185 34.13 -7.24 8.67
N GLY A 186 33.14 -8.03 8.25
CA GLY A 186 32.37 -8.94 9.11
C GLY A 186 31.41 -8.24 10.06
N THR A 187 31.20 -6.93 9.93
CA THR A 187 30.26 -6.14 10.74
C THR A 187 29.13 -5.61 9.88
N VAL A 188 27.92 -5.48 10.44
CA VAL A 188 26.75 -5.01 9.69
C VAL A 188 26.76 -3.49 9.61
N GLU A 189 26.82 -2.96 8.42
CA GLU A 189 26.72 -1.54 8.12
C GLU A 189 25.34 -1.17 7.58
N LEU A 190 25.04 0.15 7.52
CA LEU A 190 23.74 0.68 7.12
C LEU A 190 23.35 0.30 5.68
N ASN A 191 24.32 0.21 4.78
CA ASN A 191 24.16 -0.17 3.38
C ASN A 191 24.18 -1.68 3.14
N GLU A 192 24.46 -2.49 4.15
CA GLU A 192 24.60 -3.94 4.08
C GLU A 192 23.41 -4.72 4.58
N PHE A 193 22.52 -4.08 5.33
CA PHE A 193 21.25 -4.68 5.78
C PHE A 193 20.09 -4.28 4.87
N PHE A 194 19.44 -5.26 4.30
CA PHE A 194 18.32 -5.09 3.38
C PHE A 194 17.03 -5.62 3.97
N MET A 195 15.97 -4.82 3.91
CA MET A 195 14.63 -5.19 4.32
C MET A 195 13.64 -4.83 3.22
N GLY A 196 12.95 -5.82 2.72
CA GLY A 196 11.90 -5.62 1.72
C GLY A 196 10.75 -4.78 2.28
N GLY A 197 10.24 -3.81 1.51
CA GLY A 197 9.12 -2.96 1.94
C GLY A 197 7.86 -3.73 2.34
N LYS A 198 7.68 -4.95 1.84
CA LYS A 198 6.58 -5.85 2.21
C LYS A 198 6.69 -6.37 3.66
N ALA A 199 7.91 -6.43 4.20
CA ALA A 199 8.17 -6.96 5.54
C ALA A 199 8.00 -5.93 6.65
N VAL A 200 8.23 -4.64 6.38
CA VAL A 200 8.36 -3.59 7.41
C VAL A 200 7.25 -3.65 8.46
N VAL A 201 6.00 -3.62 8.03
CA VAL A 201 4.86 -3.58 8.96
C VAL A 201 4.76 -4.86 9.80
N LEU A 202 4.97 -6.02 9.17
CA LEU A 202 4.80 -7.32 9.82
C LEU A 202 5.99 -7.68 10.72
N ALA A 203 7.21 -7.29 10.33
CA ALA A 203 8.42 -7.59 11.07
C ALA A 203 8.68 -6.62 12.23
N THR A 204 8.15 -5.40 12.17
CA THR A 204 8.43 -4.37 13.18
C THR A 204 8.16 -4.81 14.62
N PRO A 205 7.06 -5.53 14.96
CA PRO A 205 6.85 -6.00 16.33
C PRO A 205 7.94 -6.97 16.80
N GLU A 206 8.42 -7.85 15.95
CA GLU A 206 9.49 -8.81 16.27
C GLU A 206 10.84 -8.09 16.43
N ILE A 207 11.16 -7.18 15.49
CA ILE A 207 12.37 -6.34 15.53
C ILE A 207 12.40 -5.53 16.83
N ALA A 208 11.28 -4.98 17.24
CA ALA A 208 11.17 -4.17 18.46
C ALA A 208 11.06 -5.02 19.76
N GLY A 209 11.17 -6.34 19.66
CA GLY A 209 11.12 -7.23 20.83
C GLY A 209 9.76 -7.29 21.52
N LEU A 210 8.66 -7.02 20.80
CA LEU A 210 7.32 -7.11 21.36
C LEU A 210 6.90 -8.58 21.56
N PRO A 211 5.97 -8.85 22.50
CA PRO A 211 5.45 -10.19 22.71
C PRO A 211 4.91 -10.80 21.40
N TYR A 212 5.12 -12.10 21.20
CA TYR A 212 4.70 -12.82 19.99
C TYR A 212 3.19 -12.70 19.68
N VAL A 213 2.37 -12.49 20.71
CA VAL A 213 0.93 -12.25 20.55
C VAL A 213 0.66 -10.98 19.74
N ILE A 214 1.50 -9.95 19.90
CA ILE A 214 1.40 -8.71 19.13
C ILE A 214 1.79 -8.94 17.67
N SER A 215 2.85 -9.70 17.41
CA SER A 215 3.23 -10.08 16.04
C SER A 215 2.11 -10.88 15.36
N GLY A 216 1.50 -11.83 16.08
CA GLY A 216 0.33 -12.56 15.57
C GLY A 216 -0.88 -11.66 15.31
N LEU A 217 -1.13 -10.67 16.17
CA LEU A 217 -2.20 -9.68 15.97
C LEU A 217 -1.95 -8.81 14.73
N VAL A 218 -0.70 -8.38 14.51
CA VAL A 218 -0.31 -7.59 13.32
C VAL A 218 -0.47 -8.41 12.05
N ALA A 219 -0.07 -9.70 12.06
CA ALA A 219 -0.29 -10.60 10.93
C ALA A 219 -1.79 -10.78 10.62
N ALA A 220 -2.61 -10.99 11.66
CA ALA A 220 -4.07 -11.07 11.52
C ALA A 220 -4.67 -9.75 10.99
N GLY A 221 -4.16 -8.60 11.44
CA GLY A 221 -4.54 -7.27 10.94
C GLY A 221 -4.20 -7.08 9.47
N GLY A 222 -3.01 -7.50 9.05
CA GLY A 222 -2.59 -7.48 7.65
C GLY A 222 -3.48 -8.34 6.75
N LEU A 223 -3.82 -9.55 7.22
CA LEU A 223 -4.76 -10.43 6.51
C LEU A 223 -6.16 -9.82 6.45
N ALA A 224 -6.65 -9.25 7.55
CA ALA A 224 -7.95 -8.57 7.60
C ALA A 224 -8.02 -7.39 6.61
N ALA A 225 -6.94 -6.61 6.48
CA ALA A 225 -6.83 -5.52 5.52
C ALA A 225 -6.95 -6.02 4.06
N ALA A 226 -6.19 -7.08 3.73
CA ALA A 226 -6.22 -7.68 2.40
C ALA A 226 -7.61 -8.24 2.06
N MET A 227 -8.21 -9.00 2.98
CA MET A 227 -9.54 -9.59 2.79
C MET A 227 -10.63 -8.53 2.65
N SER A 228 -10.59 -7.44 3.43
CA SER A 228 -11.63 -6.39 3.37
C SER A 228 -11.72 -5.72 2.01
N THR A 229 -10.59 -5.56 1.35
CA THR A 229 -10.51 -4.97 0.00
C THR A 229 -10.88 -5.99 -1.07
N ALA A 230 -10.36 -7.22 -0.98
CA ALA A 230 -10.66 -8.29 -1.90
C ALA A 230 -12.16 -8.61 -1.96
N ASP A 231 -12.83 -8.72 -0.80
CA ASP A 231 -14.28 -8.94 -0.70
C ASP A 231 -15.07 -7.88 -1.47
N GLY A 232 -14.71 -6.61 -1.32
CA GLY A 232 -15.38 -5.51 -2.00
C GLY A 232 -15.19 -5.54 -3.52
N LEU A 233 -13.98 -5.80 -3.99
CA LEU A 233 -13.64 -5.83 -5.41
C LEU A 233 -14.27 -7.03 -6.13
N ILE A 234 -14.12 -8.22 -5.56
CA ILE A 234 -14.69 -9.46 -6.13
C ILE A 234 -16.22 -9.34 -6.21
N LEU A 235 -16.85 -8.80 -5.14
CA LEU A 235 -18.30 -8.59 -5.13
C LEU A 235 -18.73 -7.57 -6.19
N ALA A 236 -18.00 -6.48 -6.38
CA ALA A 236 -18.32 -5.47 -7.39
C ALA A 236 -18.31 -6.05 -8.80
N ILE A 237 -17.25 -6.80 -9.15
CA ILE A 237 -17.10 -7.44 -10.46
C ILE A 237 -18.18 -8.51 -10.66
N ALA A 238 -18.38 -9.39 -9.66
CA ALA A 238 -19.37 -10.45 -9.76
C ALA A 238 -20.79 -9.90 -9.91
N ASN A 239 -21.14 -8.82 -9.22
CA ASN A 239 -22.43 -8.16 -9.37
C ASN A 239 -22.58 -7.50 -10.74
N ALA A 240 -21.58 -6.81 -11.25
CA ALA A 240 -21.62 -6.22 -12.59
C ALA A 240 -21.88 -7.29 -13.65
N ILE A 241 -21.17 -8.42 -13.59
CA ILE A 241 -21.38 -9.50 -14.57
C ILE A 241 -22.72 -10.21 -14.35
N SER A 242 -23.08 -10.58 -13.12
CA SER A 242 -24.30 -11.35 -12.86
C SER A 242 -25.58 -10.54 -13.02
N HIS A 243 -25.57 -9.27 -12.64
CA HIS A 243 -26.74 -8.41 -12.72
C HIS A 243 -26.81 -7.64 -14.04
N ASP A 244 -25.74 -6.94 -14.41
CA ASP A 244 -25.83 -6.02 -15.56
C ASP A 244 -25.66 -6.77 -16.90
N VAL A 245 -24.78 -7.79 -16.96
CA VAL A 245 -24.62 -8.58 -18.17
C VAL A 245 -25.60 -9.74 -18.19
N TYR A 246 -25.53 -10.67 -17.23
CA TYR A 246 -26.33 -11.89 -17.29
C TYR A 246 -27.84 -11.60 -17.18
N TYR A 247 -28.28 -10.93 -16.11
CA TYR A 247 -29.71 -10.71 -15.88
C TYR A 247 -30.34 -9.70 -16.85
N LYS A 248 -29.67 -8.56 -17.11
CA LYS A 248 -30.28 -7.53 -18.01
C LYS A 248 -30.13 -7.83 -19.49
N MET A 249 -29.08 -8.54 -19.91
CA MET A 249 -28.76 -8.70 -21.34
C MET A 249 -28.96 -10.14 -21.82
N VAL A 250 -28.67 -11.18 -21.01
CA VAL A 250 -28.72 -12.58 -21.44
C VAL A 250 -30.04 -13.26 -21.04
N ASP A 251 -30.45 -13.18 -19.78
CA ASP A 251 -31.68 -13.83 -19.31
C ASP A 251 -32.48 -12.90 -18.37
N PRO A 252 -33.26 -11.94 -18.93
CA PRO A 252 -34.04 -11.00 -18.13
C PRO A 252 -35.16 -11.65 -17.30
N LYS A 253 -35.49 -12.91 -17.59
CA LYS A 253 -36.54 -13.67 -16.89
C LYS A 253 -35.97 -14.64 -15.86
N ALA A 254 -34.65 -14.64 -15.64
CA ALA A 254 -34.01 -15.53 -14.70
C ALA A 254 -34.57 -15.37 -13.28
N GLU A 255 -34.93 -16.48 -12.66
CA GLU A 255 -35.37 -16.52 -11.25
C GLU A 255 -34.24 -16.12 -10.32
N THR A 256 -34.57 -15.57 -9.14
CA THR A 256 -33.64 -15.11 -8.13
C THR A 256 -32.64 -16.22 -7.71
N ALA A 257 -33.10 -17.45 -7.59
CA ALA A 257 -32.27 -18.59 -7.26
C ALA A 257 -31.14 -18.81 -8.31
N LYS A 258 -31.49 -18.79 -9.59
CA LYS A 258 -30.55 -18.94 -10.70
C LYS A 258 -29.52 -17.78 -10.72
N ARG A 259 -29.98 -16.54 -10.51
CA ARG A 259 -29.12 -15.35 -10.43
C ARG A 259 -28.10 -15.47 -9.28
N LEU A 260 -28.54 -15.96 -8.12
CA LEU A 260 -27.65 -16.17 -6.98
C LEU A 260 -26.59 -17.26 -7.27
N VAL A 261 -26.95 -18.33 -7.95
CA VAL A 261 -25.99 -19.37 -8.36
C VAL A 261 -24.97 -18.80 -9.31
N VAL A 262 -25.39 -18.06 -10.34
CA VAL A 262 -24.48 -17.40 -11.28
C VAL A 262 -23.53 -16.44 -10.56
N ALA A 263 -24.04 -15.60 -9.64
CA ALA A 263 -23.19 -14.70 -8.86
C ALA A 263 -22.14 -15.46 -8.01
N ARG A 264 -22.55 -16.55 -7.36
CA ARG A 264 -21.62 -17.38 -6.55
C ARG A 264 -20.52 -18.02 -7.39
N VAL A 265 -20.87 -18.57 -8.55
CA VAL A 265 -19.89 -19.15 -9.48
C VAL A 265 -18.92 -18.09 -9.96
N LEU A 266 -19.42 -16.91 -10.31
CA LEU A 266 -18.57 -15.78 -10.71
C LEU A 266 -17.62 -15.33 -9.60
N LEU A 267 -18.07 -15.28 -8.34
CA LEU A 267 -17.21 -14.97 -7.19
C LEU A 267 -16.01 -15.91 -7.11
N VAL A 268 -16.24 -17.22 -7.28
CA VAL A 268 -15.18 -18.22 -7.25
C VAL A 268 -14.22 -18.05 -8.44
N ILE A 269 -14.75 -17.88 -9.64
CA ILE A 269 -13.93 -17.74 -10.86
C ILE A 269 -13.07 -16.48 -10.77
N ILE A 270 -13.65 -15.34 -10.39
CA ILE A 270 -12.93 -14.06 -10.28
C ILE A 270 -11.89 -14.12 -9.17
N GLY A 271 -12.23 -14.72 -8.03
CA GLY A 271 -11.30 -14.91 -6.92
C GLY A 271 -10.09 -15.75 -7.32
N PHE A 272 -10.34 -16.87 -8.00
CA PHE A 272 -9.27 -17.75 -8.51
C PHE A 272 -8.40 -17.06 -9.57
N ALA A 273 -9.01 -16.35 -10.53
CA ALA A 273 -8.29 -15.58 -11.53
C ALA A 273 -7.40 -14.49 -10.91
N GLY A 274 -7.96 -13.75 -9.94
CA GLY A 274 -7.20 -12.73 -9.19
C GLY A 274 -6.02 -13.33 -8.42
N ALA A 275 -6.22 -14.46 -7.73
CA ALA A 275 -5.16 -15.16 -7.02
C ALA A 275 -4.07 -15.67 -7.97
N THR A 276 -4.45 -16.20 -9.13
CA THR A 276 -3.49 -16.67 -10.15
C THR A 276 -2.64 -15.51 -10.68
N ILE A 277 -3.26 -14.37 -11.03
CA ILE A 277 -2.54 -13.19 -11.50
C ILE A 277 -1.61 -12.64 -10.41
N ALA A 278 -2.07 -12.62 -9.16
CA ALA A 278 -1.25 -12.18 -8.03
C ALA A 278 -0.03 -13.08 -7.81
N ALA A 279 -0.18 -14.40 -7.99
CA ALA A 279 0.91 -15.36 -7.88
C ALA A 279 1.97 -15.23 -9.00
N MET A 280 1.63 -14.60 -10.12
CA MET A 280 2.59 -14.30 -11.21
C MET A 280 3.56 -13.15 -10.86
N GLU A 281 3.32 -12.43 -9.79
CA GLU A 281 4.15 -11.29 -9.30
C GLU A 281 4.60 -10.31 -10.40
N ILE A 282 3.73 -10.03 -11.38
CA ILE A 282 4.03 -9.17 -12.55
C ILE A 282 4.50 -7.79 -12.11
N GLN A 283 4.00 -7.32 -10.97
CA GLN A 283 4.33 -6.03 -10.38
C GLN A 283 4.31 -6.13 -8.85
N GLY A 284 5.10 -5.28 -8.19
CA GLY A 284 5.04 -5.15 -6.72
C GLY A 284 3.66 -4.67 -6.24
N ILE A 285 3.34 -4.89 -4.97
CA ILE A 285 2.03 -4.55 -4.37
C ILE A 285 1.67 -3.08 -4.62
N LEU A 286 2.58 -2.15 -4.32
CA LEU A 286 2.35 -0.71 -4.49
C LEU A 286 2.08 -0.36 -5.95
N GLY A 287 2.87 -0.89 -6.89
CA GLY A 287 2.67 -0.65 -8.31
C GLY A 287 1.33 -1.15 -8.82
N SER A 288 0.91 -2.34 -8.39
CA SER A 288 -0.41 -2.90 -8.75
C SER A 288 -1.57 -2.03 -8.23
N VAL A 289 -1.43 -1.49 -7.02
CA VAL A 289 -2.41 -0.57 -6.44
C VAL A 289 -2.48 0.73 -7.24
N ILE A 290 -1.34 1.34 -7.55
CA ILE A 290 -1.29 2.59 -8.35
C ILE A 290 -1.97 2.38 -9.71
N TRP A 291 -1.68 1.27 -10.40
CA TRP A 291 -2.35 0.97 -11.67
C TRP A 291 -3.87 0.84 -11.55
N ALA A 292 -4.36 0.19 -10.49
CA ALA A 292 -5.80 0.08 -10.26
C ALA A 292 -6.46 1.45 -10.11
N PHE A 293 -5.82 2.38 -9.40
CA PHE A 293 -6.31 3.74 -9.23
C PHE A 293 -6.21 4.55 -10.52
N ASP A 294 -5.13 4.42 -11.29
CA ASP A 294 -4.94 5.09 -12.57
C ASP A 294 -6.01 4.66 -13.60
N PHE A 295 -6.30 3.36 -13.69
CA PHE A 295 -7.37 2.86 -14.56
C PHE A 295 -8.75 3.32 -14.10
N ALA A 296 -9.01 3.35 -12.78
CA ALA A 296 -10.26 3.88 -12.26
C ALA A 296 -10.40 5.37 -12.54
N MET A 297 -9.34 6.15 -12.36
CA MET A 297 -9.31 7.57 -12.69
C MET A 297 -9.56 7.82 -14.18
N SER A 298 -8.81 7.15 -15.03
CA SER A 298 -8.87 7.40 -16.49
C SER A 298 -10.22 6.99 -17.10
N GLY A 299 -10.78 5.86 -16.65
CA GLY A 299 -12.02 5.33 -17.23
C GLY A 299 -13.30 5.80 -16.56
N LEU A 300 -13.29 6.08 -15.24
CA LEU A 300 -14.52 6.27 -14.48
C LEU A 300 -14.69 7.66 -13.87
N PHE A 301 -13.61 8.36 -13.55
CA PHE A 301 -13.69 9.63 -12.83
C PHE A 301 -14.47 10.71 -13.59
N TRP A 302 -14.07 11.00 -14.82
CA TRP A 302 -14.71 12.06 -15.62
C TRP A 302 -16.15 11.75 -15.99
N PRO A 303 -16.51 10.55 -16.46
CA PRO A 303 -17.91 10.19 -16.68
C PRO A 303 -18.77 10.32 -15.42
N LEU A 304 -18.24 9.96 -14.24
CA LEU A 304 -18.93 10.10 -12.97
C LEU A 304 -19.14 11.57 -12.59
N VAL A 305 -18.08 12.37 -12.57
CA VAL A 305 -18.13 13.78 -12.18
C VAL A 305 -19.01 14.58 -13.13
N LEU A 306 -18.80 14.42 -14.43
CA LEU A 306 -19.60 15.13 -15.43
C LEU A 306 -21.05 14.64 -15.42
N GLY A 307 -21.30 13.35 -15.19
CA GLY A 307 -22.65 12.81 -15.07
C GLY A 307 -23.45 13.38 -13.90
N VAL A 308 -22.76 13.73 -12.79
CA VAL A 308 -23.39 14.33 -11.59
C VAL A 308 -23.54 15.85 -11.73
N TRP A 309 -22.53 16.56 -12.26
CA TRP A 309 -22.46 18.01 -12.19
C TRP A 309 -22.82 18.72 -13.50
N TRP A 310 -22.73 18.04 -14.65
CA TRP A 310 -22.96 18.65 -15.95
C TRP A 310 -24.30 18.20 -16.55
N LYS A 311 -25.26 19.09 -16.62
CA LYS A 311 -26.62 18.84 -17.11
C LYS A 311 -26.72 18.38 -18.58
N ARG A 312 -25.67 18.59 -19.38
CA ARG A 312 -25.60 18.16 -20.78
C ARG A 312 -24.93 16.78 -20.96
N ALA A 313 -24.49 16.16 -19.88
CA ALA A 313 -23.93 14.81 -19.95
C ALA A 313 -24.97 13.83 -20.48
N ASN A 314 -24.59 13.03 -21.46
CA ASN A 314 -25.43 12.03 -22.08
C ASN A 314 -24.76 10.65 -22.05
N LYS A 315 -25.52 9.63 -22.41
CA LYS A 315 -25.07 8.24 -22.40
C LYS A 315 -23.88 8.02 -23.34
N GLU A 316 -23.95 8.58 -24.54
CA GLU A 316 -22.94 8.43 -25.58
C GLU A 316 -21.60 9.05 -25.14
N GLY A 317 -21.65 10.25 -24.57
CA GLY A 317 -20.50 10.93 -24.00
C GLY A 317 -19.87 10.17 -22.82
N ALA A 318 -20.69 9.58 -21.97
CA ALA A 318 -20.20 8.76 -20.86
C ALA A 318 -19.50 7.48 -21.37
N ILE A 319 -20.09 6.78 -22.34
CA ILE A 319 -19.47 5.58 -22.94
C ILE A 319 -18.17 5.95 -23.65
N ALA A 320 -18.19 7.01 -24.47
CA ALA A 320 -16.98 7.49 -25.15
C ALA A 320 -15.87 7.87 -24.16
N GLY A 321 -16.22 8.59 -23.09
CA GLY A 321 -15.29 8.96 -22.03
C GLY A 321 -14.67 7.75 -21.31
N MET A 322 -15.48 6.74 -20.98
CA MET A 322 -14.98 5.49 -20.37
C MET A 322 -14.03 4.73 -21.31
N VAL A 323 -14.44 4.52 -22.56
CA VAL A 323 -13.64 3.76 -23.53
C VAL A 323 -12.34 4.49 -23.86
N LEU A 324 -12.41 5.77 -24.20
CA LEU A 324 -11.22 6.57 -24.54
C LEU A 324 -10.29 6.71 -23.33
N GLY A 325 -10.83 6.91 -22.14
CA GLY A 325 -10.04 6.99 -20.91
C GLY A 325 -9.28 5.68 -20.64
N LEU A 326 -9.95 4.54 -20.69
CA LEU A 326 -9.31 3.23 -20.49
C LEU A 326 -8.28 2.92 -21.58
N VAL A 327 -8.62 3.14 -22.84
CA VAL A 327 -7.71 2.88 -23.97
C VAL A 327 -6.48 3.78 -23.90
N SER A 328 -6.64 5.07 -23.63
CA SER A 328 -5.52 6.01 -23.51
C SER A 328 -4.65 5.69 -22.29
N GLY A 329 -5.25 5.36 -21.15
CA GLY A 329 -4.53 4.95 -19.95
C GLY A 329 -3.70 3.67 -20.15
N PHE A 330 -4.30 2.67 -20.83
CA PHE A 330 -3.58 1.44 -21.17
C PHE A 330 -2.47 1.67 -22.20
N ALA A 331 -2.75 2.45 -23.25
CA ALA A 331 -1.75 2.80 -24.27
C ALA A 331 -0.56 3.55 -23.62
N TYR A 332 -0.83 4.48 -22.71
CA TYR A 332 0.20 5.20 -21.99
C TYR A 332 1.02 4.26 -21.09
N LEU A 333 0.39 3.33 -20.38
CA LEU A 333 1.09 2.32 -19.59
C LEU A 333 2.04 1.48 -20.43
N VAL A 334 1.57 1.00 -21.58
CA VAL A 334 2.40 0.23 -22.54
C VAL A 334 3.55 1.06 -23.07
N TRP A 335 3.28 2.32 -23.45
CA TRP A 335 4.30 3.26 -23.92
C TRP A 335 5.43 3.44 -22.90
N VAL A 336 5.10 3.73 -21.65
CA VAL A 336 6.09 3.95 -20.60
C VAL A 336 6.87 2.67 -20.31
N ARG A 337 6.22 1.51 -20.29
CA ARG A 337 6.90 0.23 -20.10
C ARG A 337 7.82 -0.19 -21.24
N SER A 338 7.55 0.27 -22.44
CA SER A 338 8.43 0.04 -23.61
C SER A 338 9.61 1.01 -23.69
N GLY A 339 9.85 1.80 -22.64
CA GLY A 339 10.96 2.75 -22.59
C GLY A 339 10.63 4.16 -23.06
N GLY A 340 9.37 4.46 -23.30
CA GLY A 340 8.91 5.81 -23.63
C GLY A 340 9.07 6.79 -22.46
N SER A 341 9.41 8.05 -22.74
CA SER A 341 9.45 9.10 -21.72
C SER A 341 8.05 9.40 -21.20
N GLY A 342 7.89 9.47 -19.86
CA GLY A 342 6.63 9.86 -19.26
C GLY A 342 6.25 11.31 -19.59
N PHE A 343 4.99 11.54 -19.96
CA PHE A 343 4.46 12.86 -20.23
C PHE A 343 4.48 13.72 -18.95
N LEU A 344 5.07 14.91 -18.99
CA LEU A 344 5.26 15.81 -17.86
C LEU A 344 6.02 15.19 -16.65
N GLY A 345 6.87 14.20 -16.87
CA GLY A 345 7.56 13.51 -15.77
C GLY A 345 6.63 12.62 -14.93
N CYS A 346 5.39 12.41 -15.36
CA CYS A 346 4.47 11.46 -14.78
C CYS A 346 4.91 10.05 -15.21
N LEU A 347 5.78 9.46 -14.41
CA LEU A 347 6.09 8.05 -14.48
C LEU A 347 4.95 7.31 -13.80
N LEU A 348 4.07 6.70 -14.58
CA LEU A 348 3.38 5.51 -14.09
C LEU A 348 4.50 4.60 -13.55
N TYR A 349 4.44 4.28 -12.28
CA TYR A 349 5.46 3.56 -11.54
C TYR A 349 6.08 2.42 -12.35
N THR A 350 7.20 2.70 -12.97
CA THR A 350 8.03 1.75 -13.71
C THR A 350 9.40 1.72 -13.09
N SER A 351 9.47 1.49 -11.78
CA SER A 351 10.73 1.12 -11.17
C SER A 351 11.13 -0.24 -11.73
N PRO A 352 12.33 -0.43 -12.27
CA PRO A 352 12.84 -1.76 -12.49
C PRO A 352 12.76 -2.52 -11.16
N SER A 353 12.32 -3.74 -11.23
CA SER A 353 12.33 -4.65 -10.09
C SER A 353 13.77 -4.68 -9.53
N PRO A 354 13.99 -4.69 -8.20
CA PRO A 354 15.31 -4.87 -7.64
C PRO A 354 15.89 -6.27 -7.89
N ARG A 355 15.54 -6.89 -9.00
CA ARG A 355 16.08 -8.16 -9.49
C ARG A 355 17.09 -7.98 -10.64
N ASP A 356 17.38 -6.73 -11.03
CA ASP A 356 18.39 -6.43 -12.04
C ASP A 356 19.56 -5.70 -11.40
#